data_76b688231f91ab1faec612f25b6d5ba4
#
_entry.id   76b688231f91ab1faec612f25b6d5ba4
#
_cell.length_a   1.000
_cell.length_b   1.000
_cell.length_c   1.000
_cell.angle_alpha   90.00
_cell.angle_beta   90.00
_cell.angle_gamma   90.00
#
_symmetry.space_group_name_H-M   'P 1'
#
loop_
_entity.id
_entity.type
_entity.pdbx_description
1 polymer ?
#
loop_
_entity_poly.entity_id
_entity_poly.type
_entity_poly.pdbx_seq_one_letter_code
_entity_poly.pdbx_strand_id
1 'polypeptide(L)'
;MKNILLFALVLYLLLSCSNKIEKVEKSFYYWKSDQWNMSSKEIAVIKDLKVPKIYIKFFEVDHNENYGNFPISKTSLRLYDLDSLTIVPTVYLKNEIFKISSKPGLDTLANNINFLINKYSKDKFERTKPVKEFQMDCDWTLTTKENYFYFLKKLKEISKKEISCTLRLYPYKYPEKMGIPPVDKATLMCYNLVNPLENHSKNSILDVGELELYLNKKRKYPLHLDIALPVYSWMQVYQNNRFAKVIYNSHKQILKSLKEIKPMWYEVTKDTVVNDFYLRVGDKIKYENLTPEKIDKAIQVIRKNVVFDENTTVTLFHLDEEQLSNYTNEELSGFYTNFSK
;
A
#
# COMPACT_ATOMS: atom_id res chain seq x y z
N MET A 1 6.77 -41.23 36.59
CA MET A 1 7.05 -39.78 36.71
C MET A 1 8.04 -39.25 35.66
N LYS A 2 9.20 -39.91 35.41
CA LYS A 2 10.16 -39.46 34.38
C LYS A 2 9.59 -39.34 32.96
N ASN A 3 8.75 -40.26 32.52
CA ASN A 3 8.15 -40.25 31.17
C ASN A 3 7.05 -39.18 31.00
N ILE A 4 6.37 -38.83 32.09
CA ILE A 4 5.36 -37.73 32.05
C ILE A 4 6.04 -36.39 31.96
N LEU A 5 7.19 -36.21 32.65
CA LEU A 5 7.98 -34.98 32.55
C LEU A 5 8.58 -34.79 31.15
N LEU A 6 9.05 -35.87 30.52
CA LEU A 6 9.59 -35.85 29.17
C LEU A 6 8.50 -35.53 28.14
N PHE A 7 7.30 -36.08 28.31
CA PHE A 7 6.15 -35.80 27.46
C PHE A 7 5.67 -34.34 27.62
N ALA A 8 5.65 -33.80 28.84
CA ALA A 8 5.33 -32.42 29.12
C ALA A 8 6.38 -31.44 28.52
N LEU A 9 7.68 -31.83 28.58
CA LEU A 9 8.76 -31.01 27.98
C LEU A 9 8.68 -31.00 26.46
N VAL A 10 8.38 -32.14 25.83
CA VAL A 10 8.17 -32.24 24.38
C VAL A 10 6.91 -31.45 23.94
N LEU A 11 5.83 -31.51 24.72
CA LEU A 11 4.63 -30.73 24.47
C LEU A 11 4.87 -29.21 24.62
N TYR A 12 5.72 -28.81 25.57
CA TYR A 12 6.12 -27.41 25.76
C TYR A 12 6.99 -26.86 24.61
N LEU A 13 7.85 -27.73 24.03
CA LEU A 13 8.68 -27.43 22.86
C LEU A 13 7.82 -27.31 21.58
N LEU A 14 6.72 -28.05 21.48
CA LEU A 14 5.78 -27.98 20.35
C LEU A 14 4.84 -26.76 20.42
N LEU A 15 4.68 -26.15 21.61
CA LEU A 15 3.87 -24.94 21.79
C LEU A 15 4.66 -23.65 21.54
N SER A 16 5.97 -23.71 21.36
CA SER A 16 6.82 -22.58 21.00
C SER A 16 6.89 -22.36 19.47
N CYS A 17 5.76 -22.51 18.77
CA CYS A 17 5.62 -21.89 17.45
C CYS A 17 5.58 -20.36 17.65
N SER A 18 6.74 -19.75 17.80
CA SER A 18 6.84 -18.30 17.74
C SER A 18 6.42 -17.88 16.34
N ASN A 19 5.45 -16.97 16.27
CA ASN A 19 4.99 -16.30 15.05
C ASN A 19 6.11 -15.35 14.57
N LYS A 20 7.29 -15.90 14.28
CA LYS A 20 8.50 -15.15 13.99
C LYS A 20 8.75 -15.14 12.51
N ILE A 21 8.76 -13.94 11.95
CA ILE A 21 9.22 -13.73 10.57
C ILE A 21 10.73 -13.94 10.58
N GLU A 22 11.22 -14.95 9.86
CA GLU A 22 12.64 -15.24 9.75
C GLU A 22 13.32 -14.32 8.75
N LYS A 23 12.63 -14.04 7.64
CA LYS A 23 13.16 -13.20 6.58
C LYS A 23 12.16 -12.16 6.13
N VAL A 24 12.55 -10.90 6.25
CA VAL A 24 11.83 -9.75 5.68
C VAL A 24 12.43 -9.40 4.32
N GLU A 25 11.62 -9.46 3.27
CA GLU A 25 11.97 -8.91 1.96
C GLU A 25 11.54 -7.44 1.90
N LYS A 26 12.51 -6.55 1.72
CA LYS A 26 12.26 -5.10 1.67
C LYS A 26 11.68 -4.70 0.32
N SER A 27 10.67 -3.84 0.33
CA SER A 27 10.04 -3.34 -0.89
C SER A 27 9.51 -1.92 -0.73
N PHE A 28 9.30 -1.24 -1.86
CA PHE A 28 8.53 -0.01 -1.95
C PHE A 28 7.41 -0.14 -2.97
N TYR A 29 6.33 0.62 -2.76
CA TYR A 29 5.44 1.00 -3.84
C TYR A 29 5.98 2.24 -4.55
N TYR A 30 5.92 2.26 -5.88
CA TYR A 30 6.13 3.46 -6.71
C TYR A 30 4.79 3.80 -7.39
N TRP A 31 4.17 4.89 -6.93
CA TRP A 31 2.77 5.20 -7.29
C TRP A 31 2.62 6.40 -8.21
N LYS A 32 3.74 6.94 -8.74
CA LYS A 32 3.77 8.07 -9.66
C LYS A 32 3.53 7.61 -11.09
N SER A 33 2.83 8.40 -11.90
CA SER A 33 2.54 8.09 -13.31
C SER A 33 3.21 9.04 -14.29
N ASP A 34 3.50 10.25 -13.86
CA ASP A 34 3.97 11.38 -14.66
C ASP A 34 5.50 11.55 -14.70
N GLN A 35 6.22 10.80 -13.87
CA GLN A 35 7.67 10.88 -13.78
C GLN A 35 8.34 9.95 -14.80
N TRP A 36 9.33 10.47 -15.54
CA TRP A 36 10.12 9.69 -16.49
C TRP A 36 11.25 8.89 -15.82
N ASN A 37 11.80 9.42 -14.73
CA ASN A 37 12.90 8.83 -13.98
C ASN A 37 12.66 8.94 -12.48
N MET A 38 13.25 8.04 -11.71
CA MET A 38 13.39 8.21 -10.28
C MET A 38 14.37 9.34 -9.98
N SER A 39 14.14 10.07 -8.90
CA SER A 39 15.10 11.08 -8.44
C SER A 39 16.38 10.42 -7.91
N SER A 40 17.47 11.19 -7.86
CA SER A 40 18.73 10.70 -7.29
C SER A 40 18.58 10.25 -5.83
N LYS A 41 17.71 10.89 -5.06
CA LYS A 41 17.43 10.49 -3.67
C LYS A 41 16.63 9.19 -3.59
N GLU A 42 15.64 8.99 -4.46
CA GLU A 42 14.88 7.74 -4.54
C GLU A 42 15.80 6.56 -4.88
N ILE A 43 16.69 6.76 -5.85
CA ILE A 43 17.71 5.75 -6.24
C ILE A 43 18.68 5.49 -5.07
N ALA A 44 19.13 6.54 -4.37
CA ALA A 44 20.02 6.39 -3.22
C ALA A 44 19.36 5.57 -2.11
N VAL A 45 18.10 5.86 -1.76
CA VAL A 45 17.35 5.09 -0.74
C VAL A 45 17.23 3.61 -1.13
N ILE A 46 16.92 3.30 -2.40
CA ILE A 46 16.87 1.90 -2.90
C ILE A 46 18.21 1.21 -2.66
N LYS A 47 19.32 1.86 -3.04
CA LYS A 47 20.68 1.31 -2.93
C LYS A 47 21.12 1.16 -1.48
N ASP A 48 20.96 2.20 -0.67
CA ASP A 48 21.39 2.23 0.73
C ASP A 48 20.64 1.21 1.59
N LEU A 49 19.34 1.08 1.40
CA LEU A 49 18.51 0.10 2.10
C LEU A 49 18.61 -1.30 1.48
N LYS A 50 19.31 -1.45 0.34
CA LYS A 50 19.42 -2.71 -0.41
C LYS A 50 18.05 -3.32 -0.71
N VAL A 51 17.15 -2.51 -1.27
CA VAL A 51 15.78 -2.93 -1.62
C VAL A 51 15.81 -3.81 -2.87
N PRO A 52 15.39 -5.09 -2.79
CA PRO A 52 15.47 -6.00 -3.93
C PRO A 52 14.25 -5.96 -4.86
N LYS A 53 13.13 -5.36 -4.41
CA LYS A 53 11.83 -5.44 -5.08
C LYS A 53 11.09 -4.11 -5.03
N ILE A 54 10.40 -3.76 -6.12
CA ILE A 54 9.50 -2.60 -6.17
C ILE A 54 8.19 -2.99 -6.87
N TYR A 55 7.06 -2.57 -6.26
CA TYR A 55 5.74 -2.60 -6.86
C TYR A 55 5.51 -1.27 -7.59
N ILE A 56 5.36 -1.30 -8.92
CA ILE A 56 5.20 -0.10 -9.74
C ILE A 56 3.77 -0.04 -10.27
N LYS A 57 3.06 1.05 -10.03
CA LYS A 57 1.77 1.30 -10.66
C LYS A 57 1.99 1.50 -12.16
N PHE A 58 1.63 0.50 -12.97
CA PHE A 58 1.77 0.56 -14.42
C PHE A 58 0.69 1.42 -15.06
N PHE A 59 -0.54 1.28 -14.59
CA PHE A 59 -1.70 2.06 -15.00
C PHE A 59 -2.86 1.83 -14.02
N GLU A 60 -3.89 2.65 -14.20
CA GLU A 60 -5.20 2.47 -13.59
C GLU A 60 -6.18 2.02 -14.66
N VAL A 61 -7.23 1.32 -14.30
CA VAL A 61 -8.35 1.03 -15.19
C VAL A 61 -9.60 1.69 -14.65
N ASP A 62 -10.24 2.46 -15.52
CA ASP A 62 -11.51 3.10 -15.26
C ASP A 62 -12.57 2.59 -16.24
N HIS A 63 -13.82 2.93 -16.00
CA HIS A 63 -14.93 2.65 -16.89
C HIS A 63 -15.59 3.93 -17.37
N ASN A 64 -15.97 3.92 -18.64
CA ASN A 64 -16.78 4.98 -19.24
C ASN A 64 -17.86 4.30 -20.09
N GLU A 65 -19.09 4.82 -20.07
CA GLU A 65 -20.22 4.24 -20.82
C GLU A 65 -19.97 4.13 -22.33
N ASN A 66 -19.20 5.07 -22.92
CA ASN A 66 -18.92 5.10 -24.35
C ASN A 66 -17.73 4.24 -24.77
N TYR A 67 -16.74 4.10 -23.91
CA TYR A 67 -15.47 3.43 -24.23
C TYR A 67 -15.28 2.09 -23.51
N GLY A 68 -16.20 1.73 -22.61
CA GLY A 68 -16.04 0.56 -21.73
C GLY A 68 -14.90 0.73 -20.73
N ASN A 69 -14.19 -0.36 -20.43
CA ASN A 69 -13.04 -0.34 -19.53
C ASN A 69 -11.77 0.10 -20.27
N PHE A 70 -11.09 1.13 -19.79
CA PHE A 70 -9.91 1.70 -20.44
C PHE A 70 -8.82 2.10 -19.44
N PRO A 71 -7.53 2.02 -19.87
CA PRO A 71 -6.40 2.37 -19.02
C PRO A 71 -6.21 3.89 -18.96
N ILE A 72 -6.02 4.40 -17.74
CA ILE A 72 -5.66 5.78 -17.43
C ILE A 72 -4.37 5.81 -16.60
N SER A 73 -3.82 7.00 -16.34
CA SER A 73 -2.65 7.22 -15.46
C SER A 73 -1.51 6.22 -15.73
N LYS A 74 -1.17 6.03 -17.01
CA LYS A 74 -0.13 5.08 -17.44
C LYS A 74 1.25 5.55 -17.01
N THR A 75 2.06 4.64 -16.46
CA THR A 75 3.43 4.98 -16.06
C THR A 75 4.27 5.46 -17.24
N SER A 76 5.00 6.55 -17.00
CA SER A 76 6.05 7.04 -17.91
C SER A 76 7.45 6.56 -17.49
N LEU A 77 7.59 6.01 -16.29
CA LEU A 77 8.85 5.64 -15.68
C LEU A 77 9.67 4.68 -16.53
N ARG A 78 10.96 4.95 -16.64
CA ARG A 78 12.00 4.05 -17.13
C ARG A 78 13.04 3.87 -16.03
N LEU A 79 13.59 2.67 -15.89
CA LEU A 79 14.62 2.40 -14.89
C LEU A 79 15.98 2.33 -15.59
N TYR A 80 16.94 3.04 -15.01
CA TYR A 80 18.34 3.01 -15.38
C TYR A 80 19.15 2.68 -14.12
N ASP A 81 20.22 1.92 -14.26
CA ASP A 81 21.15 1.56 -13.17
C ASP A 81 20.53 0.76 -11.99
N LEU A 82 19.41 0.07 -12.24
CA LEU A 82 18.70 -0.77 -11.30
C LEU A 82 18.38 -2.17 -11.87
N ASP A 83 19.26 -2.72 -12.66
CA ASP A 83 19.06 -3.98 -13.42
C ASP A 83 18.81 -5.21 -12.53
N SER A 84 19.31 -5.18 -11.29
CA SER A 84 19.10 -6.26 -10.31
C SER A 84 17.73 -6.23 -9.63
N LEU A 85 16.94 -5.15 -9.83
CA LEU A 85 15.68 -4.93 -9.16
C LEU A 85 14.59 -5.86 -9.71
N THR A 86 13.81 -6.45 -8.81
CA THR A 86 12.59 -7.18 -9.16
C THR A 86 11.44 -6.19 -9.29
N ILE A 87 10.84 -6.10 -10.46
CA ILE A 87 9.66 -5.27 -10.71
C ILE A 87 8.41 -6.11 -10.60
N VAL A 88 7.44 -5.63 -9.82
CA VAL A 88 6.09 -6.17 -9.77
C VAL A 88 5.14 -5.14 -10.37
N PRO A 89 4.64 -5.37 -11.60
CA PRO A 89 3.61 -4.53 -12.18
C PRO A 89 2.35 -4.53 -11.33
N THR A 90 1.92 -3.35 -10.89
CA THR A 90 0.70 -3.17 -10.11
C THR A 90 -0.32 -2.40 -10.94
N VAL A 91 -1.55 -2.90 -11.01
CA VAL A 91 -2.65 -2.28 -11.73
C VAL A 91 -3.74 -1.91 -10.73
N TYR A 92 -4.10 -0.63 -10.68
CA TYR A 92 -5.24 -0.17 -9.89
C TYR A 92 -6.53 -0.32 -10.70
N LEU A 93 -7.51 -1.01 -10.11
CA LEU A 93 -8.79 -1.32 -10.74
C LEU A 93 -9.90 -0.62 -9.96
N LYS A 94 -10.58 0.34 -10.58
CA LYS A 94 -11.75 0.95 -9.95
C LYS A 94 -12.83 -0.10 -9.70
N ASN A 95 -13.34 -0.14 -8.48
CA ASN A 95 -14.34 -1.15 -8.06
C ASN A 95 -15.63 -1.14 -8.90
N GLU A 96 -15.97 0.03 -9.49
CA GLU A 96 -17.13 0.21 -10.36
C GLU A 96 -17.11 -0.74 -11.56
N ILE A 97 -15.93 -1.06 -12.12
CA ILE A 97 -15.75 -2.02 -13.21
C ILE A 97 -16.44 -3.35 -12.90
N PHE A 98 -16.33 -3.83 -11.67
CA PHE A 98 -16.86 -5.12 -11.24
C PHE A 98 -18.36 -5.12 -10.91
N LYS A 99 -18.99 -3.93 -10.85
CA LYS A 99 -20.44 -3.81 -10.76
C LYS A 99 -21.12 -3.95 -12.11
N ILE A 100 -20.48 -3.39 -13.15
CA ILE A 100 -21.11 -3.18 -14.45
C ILE A 100 -20.66 -4.17 -15.53
N SER A 101 -19.44 -4.75 -15.40
CA SER A 101 -18.90 -5.65 -16.44
C SER A 101 -19.57 -7.02 -16.42
N SER A 102 -19.96 -7.50 -17.61
CA SER A 102 -20.37 -8.89 -17.84
C SER A 102 -19.17 -9.85 -17.80
N LYS A 103 -19.40 -11.16 -17.68
CA LYS A 103 -18.32 -12.16 -17.70
C LYS A 103 -17.45 -12.08 -18.97
N PRO A 104 -17.99 -11.99 -20.20
CA PRO A 104 -17.19 -11.76 -21.40
C PRO A 104 -16.39 -10.46 -21.36
N GLY A 105 -16.97 -9.38 -20.77
CA GLY A 105 -16.27 -8.12 -20.55
C GLY A 105 -15.09 -8.26 -19.59
N LEU A 106 -15.21 -9.08 -18.54
CA LEU A 106 -14.12 -9.39 -17.62
C LEU A 106 -13.03 -10.26 -18.25
N ASP A 107 -13.39 -11.19 -19.16
CA ASP A 107 -12.41 -11.95 -19.95
C ASP A 107 -11.60 -11.03 -20.86
N THR A 108 -12.27 -10.10 -21.54
CA THR A 108 -11.60 -9.06 -22.34
C THR A 108 -10.69 -8.18 -21.49
N LEU A 109 -11.15 -7.76 -20.31
CA LEU A 109 -10.36 -6.96 -19.37
C LEU A 109 -9.08 -7.71 -18.95
N ALA A 110 -9.18 -9.00 -18.60
CA ALA A 110 -8.03 -9.81 -18.21
C ALA A 110 -6.99 -9.94 -19.34
N ASN A 111 -7.45 -10.18 -20.58
CA ASN A 111 -6.57 -10.22 -21.76
C ASN A 111 -5.88 -8.88 -22.01
N ASN A 112 -6.61 -7.78 -21.95
CA ASN A 112 -6.06 -6.43 -22.17
C ASN A 112 -5.03 -6.05 -21.09
N ILE A 113 -5.30 -6.35 -19.84
CA ILE A 113 -4.36 -6.09 -18.73
C ILE A 113 -3.08 -6.92 -18.92
N ASN A 114 -3.22 -8.24 -19.21
CA ASN A 114 -2.06 -9.08 -19.48
C ASN A 114 -1.22 -8.56 -20.66
N PHE A 115 -1.88 -8.17 -21.75
CA PHE A 115 -1.21 -7.58 -22.92
C PHE A 115 -0.44 -6.29 -22.55
N LEU A 116 -1.09 -5.35 -21.85
CA LEU A 116 -0.49 -4.06 -21.51
C LEU A 116 0.69 -4.21 -20.53
N ILE A 117 0.54 -5.09 -19.52
CA ILE A 117 1.64 -5.35 -18.58
C ILE A 117 2.86 -5.89 -19.35
N ASN A 118 2.68 -6.88 -20.19
CA ASN A 118 3.78 -7.47 -20.96
C ASN A 118 4.41 -6.44 -21.93
N LYS A 119 3.59 -5.63 -22.60
CA LYS A 119 4.05 -4.56 -23.47
C LYS A 119 4.91 -3.54 -22.71
N TYR A 120 4.39 -3.01 -21.58
CA TYR A 120 5.15 -2.01 -20.81
C TYR A 120 6.38 -2.58 -20.14
N SER A 121 6.33 -3.83 -19.69
CA SER A 121 7.51 -4.52 -19.14
C SER A 121 8.62 -4.60 -20.18
N LYS A 122 8.29 -4.96 -21.42
CA LYS A 122 9.27 -4.98 -22.53
C LYS A 122 9.76 -3.58 -22.89
N ASP A 123 8.85 -2.62 -23.06
CA ASP A 123 9.20 -1.29 -23.57
C ASP A 123 10.01 -0.44 -22.58
N LYS A 124 9.81 -0.65 -21.26
CA LYS A 124 10.33 0.26 -20.22
C LYS A 124 11.29 -0.40 -19.24
N PHE A 125 11.17 -1.71 -19.03
CA PHE A 125 11.88 -2.45 -17.98
C PHE A 125 12.65 -3.67 -18.53
N GLU A 126 13.04 -3.66 -19.81
CA GLU A 126 13.71 -4.77 -20.48
C GLU A 126 15.01 -5.21 -19.78
N ARG A 127 15.72 -4.26 -19.15
CA ARG A 127 16.99 -4.53 -18.44
C ARG A 127 16.80 -5.08 -17.03
N THR A 128 15.59 -5.06 -16.49
CA THR A 128 15.32 -5.60 -15.16
C THR A 128 15.09 -7.12 -15.20
N LYS A 129 15.00 -7.75 -14.03
CA LYS A 129 14.67 -9.17 -13.97
C LYS A 129 13.31 -9.46 -14.64
N PRO A 130 13.14 -10.62 -15.27
CA PRO A 130 11.86 -11.01 -15.87
C PRO A 130 10.72 -10.92 -14.86
N VAL A 131 9.61 -10.29 -15.26
CA VAL A 131 8.41 -10.17 -14.43
C VAL A 131 7.82 -11.55 -14.15
N LYS A 132 7.69 -11.90 -12.88
CA LYS A 132 7.14 -13.18 -12.39
C LYS A 132 5.77 -13.03 -11.73
N GLU A 133 5.48 -11.87 -11.21
CA GLU A 133 4.28 -11.54 -10.42
C GLU A 133 3.55 -10.35 -11.03
N PHE A 134 2.20 -10.38 -11.04
CA PHE A 134 1.34 -9.24 -11.30
C PHE A 134 0.51 -8.95 -10.05
N GLN A 135 0.46 -7.70 -9.62
CA GLN A 135 -0.37 -7.31 -8.49
C GLN A 135 -1.60 -6.52 -8.96
N MET A 136 -2.77 -6.90 -8.45
CA MET A 136 -4.02 -6.20 -8.68
C MET A 136 -4.44 -5.44 -7.43
N ASP A 137 -4.62 -4.13 -7.56
CA ASP A 137 -5.11 -3.27 -6.50
C ASP A 137 -6.57 -2.91 -6.74
N CYS A 138 -7.46 -3.35 -5.86
CA CYS A 138 -8.89 -3.08 -5.95
C CYS A 138 -9.53 -3.10 -4.56
N ASP A 139 -10.30 -2.06 -4.26
CA ASP A 139 -11.13 -1.99 -3.05
C ASP A 139 -12.49 -2.68 -3.29
N TRP A 140 -12.50 -4.00 -3.46
CA TRP A 140 -13.73 -4.75 -3.73
C TRP A 140 -14.71 -4.71 -2.56
N THR A 141 -15.98 -4.88 -2.86
CA THR A 141 -17.08 -4.88 -1.89
C THR A 141 -17.84 -6.20 -1.92
N LEU A 142 -18.83 -6.35 -1.03
CA LEU A 142 -19.72 -7.53 -1.03
C LEU A 142 -20.43 -7.74 -2.38
N THR A 143 -20.76 -6.64 -3.07
CA THR A 143 -21.48 -6.68 -4.34
C THR A 143 -20.60 -6.93 -5.55
N THR A 144 -19.29 -6.72 -5.42
CA THR A 144 -18.35 -6.82 -6.55
C THR A 144 -17.38 -8.00 -6.44
N LYS A 145 -17.29 -8.65 -5.27
CA LYS A 145 -16.32 -9.71 -5.01
C LYS A 145 -16.36 -10.86 -6.01
N GLU A 146 -17.54 -11.31 -6.41
CA GLU A 146 -17.70 -12.46 -7.32
C GLU A 146 -17.11 -12.16 -8.71
N ASN A 147 -17.35 -10.94 -9.21
CA ASN A 147 -16.80 -10.50 -10.50
C ASN A 147 -15.30 -10.23 -10.41
N TYR A 148 -14.82 -9.62 -9.31
CA TYR A 148 -13.40 -9.43 -9.09
C TYR A 148 -12.65 -10.76 -8.97
N PHE A 149 -13.18 -11.72 -8.22
CA PHE A 149 -12.57 -13.05 -8.07
C PHE A 149 -12.59 -13.87 -9.37
N TYR A 150 -13.64 -13.75 -10.15
CA TYR A 150 -13.66 -14.33 -11.50
C TYR A 150 -12.55 -13.75 -12.38
N PHE A 151 -12.43 -12.43 -12.41
CA PHE A 151 -11.37 -11.73 -13.15
C PHE A 151 -9.96 -12.19 -12.70
N LEU A 152 -9.69 -12.28 -11.38
CA LEU A 152 -8.41 -12.73 -10.87
C LEU A 152 -8.05 -14.15 -11.34
N LYS A 153 -9.00 -15.09 -11.29
CA LYS A 153 -8.82 -16.44 -11.81
C LYS A 153 -8.48 -16.42 -13.29
N LYS A 154 -9.21 -15.63 -14.06
CA LYS A 154 -9.00 -15.51 -15.50
C LYS A 154 -7.65 -14.92 -15.83
N LEU A 155 -7.24 -13.87 -15.14
CA LEU A 155 -5.91 -13.26 -15.31
C LEU A 155 -4.80 -14.26 -14.99
N LYS A 156 -4.93 -15.05 -13.94
CA LYS A 156 -3.97 -16.10 -13.58
C LYS A 156 -3.86 -17.17 -14.67
N GLU A 157 -4.99 -17.62 -15.21
CA GLU A 157 -5.04 -18.60 -16.32
C GLU A 157 -4.33 -18.08 -17.57
N ILE A 158 -4.54 -16.81 -17.94
CA ILE A 158 -4.01 -16.21 -19.18
C ILE A 158 -2.51 -15.88 -19.02
N SER A 159 -2.13 -15.25 -17.93
CA SER A 159 -0.77 -14.74 -17.73
C SER A 159 0.26 -15.82 -17.42
N LYS A 160 -0.17 -16.91 -16.79
CA LYS A 160 0.71 -17.95 -16.22
C LYS A 160 1.75 -17.38 -15.24
N LYS A 161 1.40 -16.27 -14.60
CA LYS A 161 2.21 -15.57 -13.60
C LYS A 161 1.63 -15.79 -12.21
N GLU A 162 2.44 -15.54 -11.20
CA GLU A 162 1.95 -15.34 -9.83
C GLU A 162 1.05 -14.11 -9.81
N ILE A 163 -0.14 -14.25 -9.23
CA ILE A 163 -1.07 -13.14 -9.04
C ILE A 163 -1.13 -12.82 -7.55
N SER A 164 -0.88 -11.56 -7.22
CA SER A 164 -1.13 -11.01 -5.90
C SER A 164 -2.22 -9.94 -5.94
N CYS A 165 -2.78 -9.62 -4.79
CA CYS A 165 -3.68 -8.49 -4.67
C CYS A 165 -3.44 -7.70 -3.38
N THR A 166 -3.85 -6.46 -3.35
CA THR A 166 -3.97 -5.68 -2.12
C THR A 166 -5.14 -6.20 -1.29
N LEU A 167 -5.02 -6.14 0.02
CA LEU A 167 -6.03 -6.59 0.97
C LEU A 167 -6.27 -5.50 2.01
N ARG A 168 -7.48 -4.94 2.02
CA ARG A 168 -7.89 -3.98 3.05
C ARG A 168 -8.14 -4.69 4.38
N LEU A 169 -8.06 -3.94 5.48
CA LEU A 169 -8.27 -4.49 6.83
C LEU A 169 -9.68 -5.04 7.05
N TYR A 170 -10.70 -4.48 6.42
CA TYR A 170 -12.07 -5.00 6.56
C TYR A 170 -12.23 -6.41 5.95
N PRO A 171 -11.82 -6.68 4.70
CA PRO A 171 -11.76 -8.04 4.16
C PRO A 171 -10.86 -8.99 4.96
N TYR A 172 -9.74 -8.52 5.48
CA TYR A 172 -8.88 -9.32 6.36
C TYR A 172 -9.62 -9.73 7.64
N LYS A 173 -10.34 -8.80 8.28
CA LYS A 173 -11.08 -9.04 9.53
C LYS A 173 -12.30 -9.94 9.34
N TYR A 174 -12.97 -9.88 8.20
CA TYR A 174 -14.21 -10.58 7.90
C TYR A 174 -14.16 -11.41 6.61
N PRO A 175 -13.22 -12.37 6.49
CA PRO A 175 -13.07 -13.17 5.25
C PRO A 175 -14.29 -14.03 4.96
N GLU A 176 -15.04 -14.44 5.97
CA GLU A 176 -16.30 -15.18 5.82
C GLU A 176 -17.38 -14.38 5.08
N LYS A 177 -17.35 -13.04 5.18
CA LYS A 177 -18.26 -12.14 4.46
C LYS A 177 -17.67 -11.72 3.13
N MET A 178 -16.43 -11.26 3.15
CA MET A 178 -15.78 -10.63 2.01
C MET A 178 -15.20 -11.64 1.02
N GLY A 179 -15.07 -12.91 1.42
CA GLY A 179 -14.42 -13.95 0.63
C GLY A 179 -12.89 -13.85 0.71
N ILE A 180 -12.24 -14.89 0.21
CA ILE A 180 -10.79 -15.00 0.08
C ILE A 180 -10.47 -14.89 -1.41
N PRO A 181 -9.70 -13.90 -1.85
CA PRO A 181 -9.37 -13.74 -3.27
C PRO A 181 -8.57 -14.94 -3.77
N PRO A 182 -8.86 -15.44 -5.00
CA PRO A 182 -8.21 -16.63 -5.56
C PRO A 182 -6.85 -16.29 -6.18
N VAL A 183 -5.93 -15.83 -5.36
CA VAL A 183 -4.57 -15.38 -5.71
C VAL A 183 -3.52 -16.16 -4.95
N ASP A 184 -2.25 -15.99 -5.31
CA ASP A 184 -1.13 -16.70 -4.65
C ASP A 184 -0.80 -16.09 -3.30
N LYS A 185 -0.90 -14.75 -3.18
CA LYS A 185 -0.65 -14.01 -1.95
C LYS A 185 -1.40 -12.69 -1.92
N ALA A 186 -1.51 -12.09 -0.74
CA ALA A 186 -2.13 -10.79 -0.57
C ALA A 186 -1.25 -9.84 0.24
N THR A 187 -1.24 -8.56 -0.12
CA THR A 187 -0.55 -7.50 0.63
C THR A 187 -1.54 -6.77 1.53
N LEU A 188 -1.45 -6.99 2.84
CA LEU A 188 -2.31 -6.34 3.82
C LEU A 188 -1.95 -4.86 3.96
N MET A 189 -2.87 -3.99 3.57
CA MET A 189 -2.70 -2.54 3.64
C MET A 189 -3.02 -2.04 5.05
N CYS A 190 -1.98 -1.70 5.82
CA CYS A 190 -2.11 -1.21 7.20
C CYS A 190 -2.17 0.33 7.25
N TYR A 191 -2.94 0.94 6.35
CA TYR A 191 -3.13 2.39 6.24
C TYR A 191 -4.47 2.75 5.58
N ASN A 192 -4.81 4.05 5.54
CA ASN A 192 -6.11 4.55 5.10
C ASN A 192 -7.26 3.89 5.88
N LEU A 193 -7.15 3.98 7.21
CA LEU A 193 -8.00 3.23 8.14
C LEU A 193 -9.36 3.88 8.37
N VAL A 194 -9.42 5.20 8.24
CA VAL A 194 -10.59 6.02 8.52
C VAL A 194 -10.87 6.91 7.33
N ASN A 195 -12.15 7.15 7.03
CA ASN A 195 -12.50 8.14 6.01
C ASN A 195 -12.01 9.53 6.45
N PRO A 196 -11.13 10.18 5.68
CA PRO A 196 -10.52 11.45 6.06
C PRO A 196 -11.53 12.59 6.25
N LEU A 197 -12.69 12.51 5.60
CA LEU A 197 -13.73 13.55 5.65
C LEU A 197 -14.76 13.32 6.76
N GLU A 198 -14.86 12.12 7.32
CA GLU A 198 -15.84 11.78 8.36
C GLU A 198 -15.29 11.94 9.78
N ASN A 199 -14.00 11.68 9.98
CA ASN A 199 -13.38 11.74 11.29
C ASN A 199 -12.26 12.78 11.38
N HIS A 200 -12.58 13.94 11.93
CA HIS A 200 -11.63 15.05 12.04
C HIS A 200 -10.68 14.95 13.26
N SER A 201 -10.90 14.00 14.17
CA SER A 201 -10.08 13.85 15.39
C SER A 201 -8.97 12.82 15.27
N LYS A 202 -9.04 11.91 14.28
CA LYS A 202 -8.07 10.85 14.05
C LYS A 202 -7.21 11.12 12.82
N ASN A 203 -6.01 10.54 12.81
CA ASN A 203 -5.19 10.49 11.61
C ASN A 203 -5.76 9.41 10.68
N SER A 204 -6.26 9.82 9.51
CA SER A 204 -6.93 8.90 8.59
C SER A 204 -5.96 7.96 7.87
N ILE A 205 -4.69 8.35 7.76
CA ILE A 205 -3.65 7.50 7.16
C ILE A 205 -3.36 6.33 8.10
N LEU A 206 -3.00 6.63 9.37
CA LEU A 206 -2.66 5.62 10.36
C LEU A 206 -3.04 6.09 11.77
N ASP A 207 -4.02 5.43 12.34
CA ASP A 207 -4.37 5.50 13.75
C ASP A 207 -4.13 4.11 14.38
N VAL A 208 -3.25 4.05 15.38
CA VAL A 208 -2.83 2.76 15.97
C VAL A 208 -3.99 2.06 16.68
N GLY A 209 -4.89 2.83 17.31
CA GLY A 209 -6.07 2.28 17.95
C GLY A 209 -7.04 1.65 16.95
N GLU A 210 -7.30 2.34 15.83
CA GLU A 210 -8.11 1.77 14.75
C GLU A 210 -7.46 0.51 14.15
N LEU A 211 -6.15 0.55 13.94
CA LEU A 211 -5.42 -0.62 13.45
C LEU A 211 -5.59 -1.83 14.39
N GLU A 212 -5.45 -1.61 15.70
CA GLU A 212 -5.63 -2.66 16.70
C GLU A 212 -7.07 -3.21 16.71
N LEU A 213 -8.10 -2.36 16.54
CA LEU A 213 -9.49 -2.79 16.42
C LEU A 213 -9.72 -3.71 15.22
N TYR A 214 -9.02 -3.48 14.10
CA TYR A 214 -9.10 -4.38 12.95
C TYR A 214 -8.35 -5.70 13.17
N LEU A 215 -7.20 -5.66 13.84
CA LEU A 215 -6.29 -6.79 14.00
C LEU A 215 -6.49 -7.59 15.31
N ASN A 216 -7.45 -7.24 16.16
CA ASN A 216 -7.63 -7.77 17.52
C ASN A 216 -7.91 -9.28 17.62
N LYS A 217 -8.12 -9.96 16.52
CA LYS A 217 -8.29 -11.41 16.47
C LYS A 217 -7.04 -12.05 15.84
N LYS A 218 -6.14 -12.51 16.67
CA LYS A 218 -4.96 -13.24 16.19
C LYS A 218 -5.41 -14.48 15.42
N ARG A 219 -5.22 -14.47 14.10
CA ARG A 219 -5.56 -15.61 13.24
C ARG A 219 -4.61 -15.69 12.05
N LYS A 220 -4.42 -16.87 11.53
CA LYS A 220 -3.79 -17.09 10.23
C LYS A 220 -4.81 -16.80 9.13
N TYR A 221 -4.47 -15.89 8.22
CA TYR A 221 -5.26 -15.68 7.01
C TYR A 221 -5.01 -16.84 6.04
N PRO A 222 -6.01 -17.29 5.24
CA PRO A 222 -5.85 -18.46 4.37
C PRO A 222 -4.89 -18.29 3.18
N LEU A 223 -4.34 -17.10 2.99
CA LEU A 223 -3.31 -16.82 1.99
C LEU A 223 -2.02 -16.37 2.67
N HIS A 224 -0.90 -16.50 1.96
CA HIS A 224 0.33 -15.83 2.32
C HIS A 224 0.10 -14.31 2.39
N LEU A 225 0.58 -13.67 3.48
CA LEU A 225 0.43 -12.24 3.70
C LEU A 225 1.76 -11.53 3.62
N ASP A 226 1.83 -10.58 2.69
CA ASP A 226 2.77 -9.48 2.71
C ASP A 226 2.14 -8.26 3.43
N ILE A 227 2.94 -7.27 3.83
CA ILE A 227 2.49 -6.07 4.56
C ILE A 227 2.81 -4.81 3.78
N ALA A 228 1.89 -3.86 3.80
CA ALA A 228 2.16 -2.50 3.36
C ALA A 228 1.97 -1.49 4.50
N LEU A 229 2.99 -0.63 4.70
CA LEU A 229 3.02 0.44 5.70
C LEU A 229 3.09 1.81 5.02
N PRO A 230 2.45 2.83 5.58
CA PRO A 230 2.52 4.19 5.04
C PRO A 230 3.79 4.90 5.51
N VAL A 231 4.44 5.61 4.59
CA VAL A 231 5.53 6.57 4.88
C VAL A 231 5.25 7.93 4.22
N TYR A 232 3.98 8.28 4.08
CA TYR A 232 3.53 9.52 3.48
C TYR A 232 2.70 10.36 4.46
N SER A 233 2.54 11.61 4.10
CA SER A 233 1.72 12.58 4.80
C SER A 233 0.91 13.40 3.79
N TRP A 234 -0.16 14.03 4.24
CA TRP A 234 -0.92 14.96 3.45
C TRP A 234 -1.52 16.08 4.28
N MET A 235 -1.96 17.12 3.62
CA MET A 235 -2.72 18.22 4.20
C MET A 235 -4.10 18.28 3.55
N GLN A 236 -5.14 18.23 4.37
CA GLN A 236 -6.51 18.48 3.94
C GLN A 236 -6.79 19.97 4.14
N VAL A 237 -7.13 20.67 3.08
CA VAL A 237 -7.44 22.10 3.12
C VAL A 237 -8.94 22.32 3.23
N TYR A 238 -9.33 23.19 4.15
CA TYR A 238 -10.71 23.60 4.37
C TYR A 238 -10.81 25.12 4.19
N GLN A 239 -11.59 25.53 3.20
CA GLN A 239 -11.92 26.94 2.94
C GLN A 239 -13.39 27.19 3.29
N ASN A 240 -13.66 28.24 4.05
CA ASN A 240 -15.02 28.52 4.57
C ASN A 240 -15.65 27.30 5.29
N ASN A 241 -14.86 26.57 6.07
CA ASN A 241 -15.22 25.32 6.77
C ASN A 241 -15.68 24.15 5.85
N ARG A 242 -15.40 24.22 4.55
CA ARG A 242 -15.68 23.15 3.59
C ARG A 242 -14.38 22.56 3.08
N PHE A 243 -14.33 21.25 2.93
CA PHE A 243 -13.20 20.60 2.29
C PHE A 243 -13.00 21.14 0.87
N ALA A 244 -11.78 21.54 0.58
CA ALA A 244 -11.42 22.12 -0.73
C ALA A 244 -10.49 21.21 -1.53
N LYS A 245 -9.41 20.71 -0.91
CA LYS A 245 -8.37 19.93 -1.61
C LYS A 245 -7.50 19.16 -0.65
N VAL A 246 -6.86 18.08 -1.14
CA VAL A 246 -5.69 17.46 -0.50
C VAL A 246 -4.42 18.00 -1.17
N ILE A 247 -3.44 18.40 -0.36
CA ILE A 247 -2.10 18.76 -0.80
C ILE A 247 -1.15 17.67 -0.33
N TYR A 248 -0.49 17.04 -1.27
CA TYR A 248 0.64 16.15 -1.03
C TYR A 248 1.94 16.94 -1.14
N ASN A 249 3.00 16.54 -0.46
CA ASN A 249 4.34 17.05 -0.71
C ASN A 249 4.45 18.59 -0.72
N SER A 250 4.46 19.29 0.36
CA SER A 250 4.79 20.71 0.42
C SER A 250 4.72 21.27 1.83
N HIS A 251 4.57 20.39 2.82
CA HIS A 251 4.38 20.79 4.20
C HIS A 251 5.51 21.67 4.75
N LYS A 252 6.78 21.42 4.37
CA LYS A 252 7.92 22.20 4.87
C LYS A 252 7.87 23.66 4.42
N GLN A 253 7.32 23.93 3.23
CA GLN A 253 7.20 25.29 2.70
C GLN A 253 6.11 26.07 3.41
N ILE A 254 5.02 25.41 3.75
CA ILE A 254 3.82 26.04 4.28
C ILE A 254 3.84 26.19 5.81
N LEU A 255 4.58 25.32 6.54
CA LEU A 255 4.58 25.30 8.02
C LEU A 255 4.85 26.69 8.64
N LYS A 256 5.67 27.53 8.00
CA LYS A 256 5.97 28.90 8.49
C LYS A 256 4.76 29.84 8.44
N SER A 257 3.75 29.50 7.64
CA SER A 257 2.52 30.28 7.47
C SER A 257 1.35 29.66 8.21
N LEU A 258 1.59 28.67 9.08
CA LEU A 258 0.58 27.95 9.83
C LEU A 258 0.74 28.19 11.32
N LYS A 259 -0.40 28.36 12.01
CA LYS A 259 -0.50 28.36 13.48
C LYS A 259 -1.32 27.14 13.92
N GLU A 260 -0.76 26.32 14.80
CA GLU A 260 -1.52 25.22 15.38
C GLU A 260 -2.65 25.73 16.25
N ILE A 261 -3.87 25.22 16.03
CA ILE A 261 -5.07 25.55 16.78
C ILE A 261 -5.55 24.40 17.66
N LYS A 262 -5.25 23.17 17.29
CA LYS A 262 -5.43 21.91 18.05
C LYS A 262 -4.63 20.78 17.37
N PRO A 263 -4.44 19.62 18.01
CA PRO A 263 -3.68 18.52 17.42
C PRO A 263 -4.08 18.21 15.97
N MET A 264 -3.11 18.21 15.07
CA MET A 264 -3.23 18.05 13.61
C MET A 264 -3.91 19.23 12.87
N TRP A 265 -4.46 20.22 13.53
CA TRP A 265 -5.19 21.31 12.92
C TRP A 265 -4.44 22.64 13.01
N TYR A 266 -4.35 23.30 11.91
CA TYR A 266 -3.65 24.57 11.72
C TYR A 266 -4.55 25.58 11.04
N GLU A 267 -4.28 26.85 11.31
CA GLU A 267 -4.87 28.00 10.63
C GLU A 267 -3.79 28.71 9.83
N VAL A 268 -4.14 29.09 8.61
CA VAL A 268 -3.25 29.87 7.73
C VAL A 268 -3.17 31.29 8.25
N THR A 269 -1.94 31.75 8.57
CA THR A 269 -1.67 33.10 9.15
C THR A 269 -1.23 34.12 8.11
N LYS A 270 -0.84 33.67 6.92
CA LYS A 270 -0.40 34.50 5.81
C LYS A 270 -0.82 33.88 4.50
N ASP A 271 -1.38 34.72 3.60
CA ASP A 271 -1.70 34.30 2.25
C ASP A 271 -0.49 33.69 1.55
N THR A 272 -0.67 32.53 0.96
CA THR A 272 0.41 31.78 0.31
C THR A 272 -0.12 30.90 -0.81
N VAL A 273 0.76 30.51 -1.73
CA VAL A 273 0.47 29.58 -2.81
C VAL A 273 1.29 28.30 -2.60
N VAL A 274 0.64 27.14 -2.68
CA VAL A 274 1.29 25.82 -2.55
C VAL A 274 0.75 24.90 -3.65
N ASN A 275 1.63 24.37 -4.47
CA ASN A 275 1.25 23.50 -5.61
C ASN A 275 0.10 24.12 -6.45
N ASP A 276 0.27 25.38 -6.85
CA ASP A 276 -0.69 26.17 -7.61
C ASP A 276 -2.06 26.36 -6.92
N PHE A 277 -2.13 26.10 -5.61
CA PHE A 277 -3.33 26.30 -4.82
C PHE A 277 -3.16 27.48 -3.86
N TYR A 278 -4.06 28.46 -3.95
CA TYR A 278 -4.05 29.66 -3.12
C TYR A 278 -4.72 29.40 -1.77
N LEU A 279 -3.97 29.63 -0.71
CA LEU A 279 -4.39 29.57 0.67
C LEU A 279 -4.52 30.97 1.24
N ARG A 280 -5.63 31.27 1.87
CA ARG A 280 -5.96 32.56 2.47
C ARG A 280 -5.77 32.52 3.97
N VAL A 281 -5.49 33.67 4.57
CA VAL A 281 -5.56 33.83 6.02
C VAL A 281 -6.93 33.36 6.55
N GLY A 282 -6.91 32.54 7.59
CA GLY A 282 -8.12 31.94 8.21
C GLY A 282 -8.55 30.61 7.58
N ASP A 283 -8.00 30.19 6.44
CA ASP A 283 -8.21 28.83 5.95
C ASP A 283 -7.66 27.81 6.96
N LYS A 284 -8.32 26.66 7.09
CA LYS A 284 -7.91 25.61 8.03
C LYS A 284 -7.27 24.45 7.30
N ILE A 285 -6.24 23.88 7.91
CA ILE A 285 -5.50 22.75 7.38
C ILE A 285 -5.48 21.66 8.44
N LYS A 286 -5.92 20.46 8.07
CA LYS A 286 -5.64 19.25 8.85
C LYS A 286 -4.38 18.59 8.28
N TYR A 287 -3.28 18.66 9.02
CA TYR A 287 -2.03 18.03 8.64
C TYR A 287 -1.91 16.66 9.28
N GLU A 288 -1.95 15.63 8.47
CA GLU A 288 -1.82 14.24 8.89
C GLU A 288 -0.42 13.74 8.50
N ASN A 289 0.48 13.75 9.47
CA ASN A 289 1.83 13.22 9.35
C ASN A 289 1.99 11.94 10.17
N LEU A 290 3.03 11.20 9.86
CA LEU A 290 3.42 9.99 10.55
C LEU A 290 4.84 10.16 11.11
N THR A 291 4.96 10.00 12.43
CA THR A 291 6.28 9.97 13.07
C THR A 291 6.83 8.54 13.08
N PRO A 292 8.16 8.36 13.14
CA PRO A 292 8.77 7.03 13.26
C PRO A 292 8.18 6.20 14.40
N GLU A 293 7.96 6.82 15.58
CA GLU A 293 7.40 6.14 16.75
C GLU A 293 5.97 5.65 16.52
N LYS A 294 5.17 6.37 15.73
CA LYS A 294 3.81 5.94 15.37
C LYS A 294 3.84 4.73 14.46
N ILE A 295 4.74 4.71 13.49
CA ILE A 295 4.93 3.57 12.58
C ILE A 295 5.44 2.36 13.37
N ASP A 296 6.41 2.54 14.27
CA ASP A 296 6.92 1.45 15.13
C ASP A 296 5.83 0.87 16.04
N LYS A 297 4.96 1.69 16.62
CA LYS A 297 3.79 1.20 17.37
C LYS A 297 2.85 0.38 16.48
N ALA A 298 2.61 0.81 15.25
CA ALA A 298 1.81 0.04 14.30
C ALA A 298 2.46 -1.31 13.97
N ILE A 299 3.78 -1.34 13.76
CA ILE A 299 4.54 -2.58 13.54
C ILE A 299 4.36 -3.54 14.73
N GLN A 300 4.45 -3.05 15.96
CA GLN A 300 4.23 -3.85 17.17
C GLN A 300 2.81 -4.46 17.21
N VAL A 301 1.79 -3.65 16.90
CA VAL A 301 0.39 -4.11 16.82
C VAL A 301 0.22 -5.20 15.75
N ILE A 302 0.81 -5.00 14.56
CA ILE A 302 0.74 -5.95 13.44
C ILE A 302 1.42 -7.28 13.85
N ARG A 303 2.64 -7.23 14.37
CA ARG A 303 3.39 -8.42 14.81
C ARG A 303 2.67 -9.22 15.91
N LYS A 304 2.03 -8.54 16.84
CA LYS A 304 1.26 -9.16 17.92
C LYS A 304 0.03 -9.89 17.40
N ASN A 305 -0.63 -9.36 16.38
CA ASN A 305 -2.00 -9.76 16.02
C ASN A 305 -2.12 -10.47 14.66
N VAL A 306 -1.15 -10.33 13.75
CA VAL A 306 -1.15 -11.02 12.45
C VAL A 306 -0.24 -12.23 12.51
N VAL A 307 -0.72 -13.38 12.02
CA VAL A 307 0.10 -14.60 11.89
C VAL A 307 0.72 -14.61 10.49
N PHE A 308 2.04 -14.52 10.44
CA PHE A 308 2.83 -14.53 9.21
C PHE A 308 3.42 -15.90 8.91
N ASP A 309 3.79 -16.11 7.67
CA ASP A 309 4.71 -17.18 7.27
C ASP A 309 6.16 -16.72 7.55
N GLU A 310 7.12 -17.66 7.44
CA GLU A 310 8.55 -17.41 7.74
C GLU A 310 9.16 -16.29 6.90
N ASN A 311 8.72 -16.16 5.63
CA ASN A 311 9.16 -15.14 4.71
C ASN A 311 8.01 -14.18 4.43
N THR A 312 8.22 -12.88 4.60
CA THR A 312 7.20 -11.85 4.39
C THR A 312 7.82 -10.64 3.71
N THR A 313 7.16 -10.14 2.68
CA THR A 313 7.53 -8.85 2.07
C THR A 313 6.91 -7.72 2.89
N VAL A 314 7.74 -6.76 3.29
CA VAL A 314 7.27 -5.48 3.86
C VAL A 314 7.48 -4.40 2.82
N THR A 315 6.40 -3.71 2.46
CA THR A 315 6.39 -2.68 1.43
C THR A 315 6.05 -1.33 2.03
N LEU A 316 6.88 -0.32 1.81
CA LEU A 316 6.60 1.05 2.24
C LEU A 316 5.84 1.80 1.13
N PHE A 317 4.71 2.38 1.46
CA PHE A 317 3.90 3.20 0.57
C PHE A 317 4.13 4.68 0.89
N HIS A 318 4.79 5.50 0.02
CA HIS A 318 5.38 5.06 -1.22
C HIS A 318 6.76 5.72 -1.42
N LEU A 319 7.51 5.25 -2.41
CA LEU A 319 8.80 5.81 -2.79
C LEU A 319 8.60 7.19 -3.43
N ASP A 320 8.85 8.21 -2.67
CA ASP A 320 8.74 9.62 -3.05
C ASP A 320 9.75 10.46 -2.29
N GLU A 321 10.55 11.23 -3.01
CA GLU A 321 11.67 12.00 -2.45
C GLU A 321 11.24 12.92 -1.30
N GLU A 322 10.12 13.64 -1.46
CA GLU A 322 9.66 14.59 -0.45
C GLU A 322 9.12 13.88 0.78
N GLN A 323 8.35 12.81 0.59
CA GLN A 323 7.81 12.01 1.70
C GLN A 323 8.90 11.32 2.50
N LEU A 324 9.86 10.70 1.80
CA LEU A 324 10.99 10.01 2.43
C LEU A 324 11.94 10.99 3.15
N SER A 325 11.96 12.27 2.77
CA SER A 325 12.76 13.28 3.47
C SER A 325 12.33 13.55 4.92
N ASN A 326 11.21 12.98 5.35
CA ASN A 326 10.73 13.05 6.74
C ASN A 326 11.38 11.99 7.64
N TYR A 327 12.16 11.07 7.06
CA TYR A 327 12.78 9.95 7.75
C TYR A 327 14.27 9.87 7.44
N THR A 328 15.05 9.37 8.38
CA THR A 328 16.44 8.96 8.15
C THR A 328 16.48 7.56 7.50
N ASN A 329 17.62 7.19 6.92
CA ASN A 329 17.82 5.84 6.38
C ASN A 329 17.77 4.77 7.49
N GLU A 330 18.20 5.09 8.71
CA GLU A 330 18.12 4.23 9.89
C GLU A 330 16.66 3.95 10.28
N GLU A 331 15.82 4.99 10.31
CA GLU A 331 14.39 4.86 10.60
C GLU A 331 13.68 4.03 9.53
N LEU A 332 13.91 4.33 8.25
CA LEU A 332 13.37 3.53 7.14
C LEU A 332 13.83 2.07 7.20
N SER A 333 15.10 1.82 7.51
CA SER A 333 15.63 0.46 7.72
C SER A 333 14.98 -0.21 8.93
N GLY A 334 14.74 0.56 10.00
CA GLY A 334 14.04 0.11 11.22
C GLY A 334 12.64 -0.43 10.92
N PHE A 335 11.88 0.23 10.05
CA PHE A 335 10.52 -0.20 9.68
C PHE A 335 10.49 -1.60 9.06
N TYR A 336 11.56 -2.03 8.40
CA TYR A 336 11.69 -3.40 7.93
C TYR A 336 12.19 -4.36 9.01
N THR A 337 13.29 -4.00 9.68
CA THR A 337 13.97 -4.91 10.62
C THR A 337 13.18 -5.14 11.91
N ASN A 338 12.31 -4.20 12.29
CA ASN A 338 11.44 -4.35 13.46
C ASN A 338 10.37 -5.45 13.28
N PHE A 339 10.15 -5.99 12.08
CA PHE A 339 9.33 -7.17 11.85
C PHE A 339 10.02 -8.49 12.22
N SER A 340 11.33 -8.56 12.18
CA SER A 340 12.13 -9.78 12.45
C SER A 340 12.71 -9.86 13.87
N LYS A 341 12.51 -8.84 14.69
CA LYS A 341 13.03 -8.78 16.09
C LYS A 341 12.20 -9.56 17.11
#